data_d1ad677572877f02d2abc51ec19f6373
#
_entry.id   d1ad677572877f02d2abc51ec19f6373
#
_cell.length_a   1.000
_cell.length_b   1.000
_cell.length_c   1.000
_cell.angle_alpha   90.00
_cell.angle_beta   90.00
_cell.angle_gamma   90.00
#
_symmetry.space_group_name_H-M   'P 1'
#
loop_
_entity.id
_entity.type
_entity.pdbx_description
1 polymer ?
#
loop_
_entity_poly.entity_id
_entity_poly.type
_entity_poly.pdbx_seq_one_letter_code
_entity_poly.pdbx_strand_id
1 'polypeptide(L)'
;PALRPLVQGAFRVFGVTPEAILRMTPQLWKIAHKNVAELSVGAASSSGRTRTVTLVGQRVCPALLESRAALVVVQAQAEFGFRATGATGSVSEPEVDLANASLRLKLSWEAT
;
A
#
# COMPACT_ATOMS: atom_id res chain seq x y z
N PRO A 1 -13.00 10.42 12.40
CA PRO A 1 -12.62 11.81 12.62
C PRO A 1 -13.22 12.75 11.59
N ALA A 2 -13.52 13.97 11.98
CA ALA A 2 -14.15 14.98 11.12
C ALA A 2 -13.26 15.39 9.92
N LEU A 3 -11.94 15.22 10.02
CA LEU A 3 -11.02 15.59 8.95
C LEU A 3 -11.01 14.59 7.78
N ARG A 4 -11.43 13.36 8.00
CA ARG A 4 -11.37 12.31 6.97
C ARG A 4 -12.21 12.62 5.73
N PRO A 5 -13.49 13.03 5.86
CA PRO A 5 -14.27 13.40 4.68
C PRO A 5 -13.69 14.61 3.94
N LEU A 6 -13.11 15.55 4.66
CA LEU A 6 -12.48 16.73 4.08
C LEU A 6 -11.26 16.35 3.23
N VAL A 7 -10.39 15.48 3.76
CA VAL A 7 -9.22 14.99 3.04
C VAL A 7 -9.63 14.20 1.80
N GLN A 8 -10.62 13.33 1.91
CA GLN A 8 -11.14 12.57 0.77
C GLN A 8 -11.69 13.50 -0.32
N GLY A 9 -12.42 14.52 0.07
CA GLY A 9 -12.95 15.51 -0.86
C GLY A 9 -11.87 16.28 -1.58
N ALA A 10 -10.83 16.70 -0.85
CA ALA A 10 -9.70 17.40 -1.43
C ALA A 10 -8.96 16.53 -2.45
N PHE A 11 -8.72 15.27 -2.13
CA PHE A 11 -8.06 14.34 -3.05
C PHE A 11 -8.87 14.11 -4.33
N ARG A 12 -10.19 14.02 -4.22
CA ARG A 12 -11.06 13.90 -5.40
C ARG A 12 -10.99 15.14 -6.29
N VAL A 13 -11.04 16.33 -5.68
CA VAL A 13 -10.98 17.60 -6.42
C VAL A 13 -9.67 17.73 -7.18
N PHE A 14 -8.55 17.35 -6.56
CA PHE A 14 -7.23 17.42 -7.18
C PHE A 14 -6.88 16.19 -8.03
N GLY A 15 -7.80 15.24 -8.16
CA GLY A 15 -7.57 14.05 -8.98
C GLY A 15 -6.56 13.07 -8.38
N VAL A 16 -6.36 13.08 -7.07
CA VAL A 16 -5.46 12.14 -6.41
C VAL A 16 -6.11 10.76 -6.36
N THR A 17 -5.46 9.79 -6.96
CA THR A 17 -5.94 8.40 -7.05
C THR A 17 -5.21 7.51 -6.04
N PRO A 18 -5.77 6.33 -5.71
CA PRO A 18 -5.04 5.34 -4.89
C PRO A 18 -3.68 4.98 -5.51
N GLU A 19 -3.59 4.85 -6.82
CA GLU A 19 -2.34 4.54 -7.50
C GLU A 19 -1.29 5.65 -7.30
N ALA A 20 -1.68 6.91 -7.38
CA ALA A 20 -0.77 8.03 -7.15
C ALA A 20 -0.19 8.00 -5.74
N ILE A 21 -1.03 7.74 -4.73
CA ILE A 21 -0.58 7.61 -3.34
C ILE A 21 0.36 6.40 -3.20
N LEU A 22 -0.01 5.28 -3.80
CA LEU A 22 0.78 4.05 -3.73
C LEU A 22 2.17 4.26 -4.34
N ARG A 23 2.27 4.96 -5.46
CA ARG A 23 3.57 5.23 -6.11
C ARG A 23 4.44 6.19 -5.32
N MET A 24 3.87 6.99 -4.44
CA MET A 24 4.60 7.84 -3.50
C MET A 24 5.08 7.08 -2.26
N THR A 25 4.47 5.94 -1.96
CA THR A 25 4.73 5.16 -0.75
C THR A 25 6.21 4.79 -0.58
N PRO A 26 6.95 4.33 -1.61
CA PRO A 26 8.36 4.00 -1.43
C PRO A 26 9.21 5.17 -0.92
N GLN A 27 8.96 6.38 -1.40
CA GLN A 27 9.69 7.56 -0.94
C GLN A 27 9.33 7.94 0.49
N LEU A 28 8.05 7.92 0.82
CA LEU A 28 7.58 8.20 2.17
C LEU A 28 8.09 7.15 3.16
N TRP A 29 8.10 5.89 2.77
CA TRP A 29 8.64 4.81 3.58
C TRP A 29 10.12 5.02 3.88
N LYS A 30 10.89 5.40 2.86
CA LYS A 30 12.34 5.62 2.98
C LYS A 30 12.66 6.72 3.98
N ILE A 31 11.80 7.74 4.07
CA ILE A 31 11.96 8.82 5.04
C ILE A 31 11.58 8.35 6.45
N ALA A 32 10.48 7.62 6.58
CA ALA A 32 9.90 7.25 7.87
C ALA A 32 10.56 6.02 8.50
N HIS A 33 11.05 5.08 7.70
CA HIS A 33 11.52 3.77 8.17
C HIS A 33 12.87 3.41 7.55
N LYS A 34 13.93 3.93 8.14
CA LYS A 34 15.29 3.61 7.71
C LYS A 34 15.68 2.20 8.14
N ASN A 35 16.32 1.44 7.24
CA ASN A 35 16.87 0.11 7.51
C ASN A 35 15.83 -0.96 7.90
N VAL A 36 14.56 -0.76 7.57
CA VAL A 36 13.52 -1.77 7.83
C VAL A 36 13.23 -2.58 6.58
N ALA A 37 13.04 -1.90 5.45
CA ALA A 37 12.74 -2.54 4.18
C ALA A 37 12.91 -1.54 3.04
N GLU A 38 13.09 -2.06 1.82
CA GLU A 38 13.01 -1.29 0.59
C GLU A 38 11.68 -1.61 -0.08
N LEU A 39 10.88 -0.59 -0.33
CA LEU A 39 9.59 -0.76 -1.01
C LEU A 39 9.70 -0.39 -2.48
N SER A 40 9.03 -1.15 -3.31
CA SER A 40 8.84 -0.86 -4.73
C SER A 40 7.41 -1.17 -5.14
N VAL A 41 6.96 -0.52 -6.19
CA VAL A 41 5.62 -0.71 -6.75
C VAL A 41 5.77 -1.39 -8.10
N GLY A 42 5.14 -2.55 -8.25
CA GLY A 42 5.16 -3.29 -9.49
C GLY A 42 4.25 -2.69 -10.56
N ALA A 43 4.20 -3.34 -11.72
CA ALA A 43 3.35 -2.93 -12.80
C ALA A 43 1.87 -3.08 -12.42
N ALA A 44 1.06 -2.13 -12.86
CA ALA A 44 -0.38 -2.21 -12.69
C ALA A 44 -1.00 -3.09 -13.76
N SER A 45 -2.03 -3.83 -13.38
CA SER A 45 -2.87 -4.57 -14.32
C SER A 45 -4.32 -4.14 -14.14
N SER A 46 -5.11 -4.30 -15.20
CA SER A 46 -6.53 -3.96 -15.16
C SER A 46 -7.35 -5.09 -15.75
N SER A 47 -8.50 -5.38 -15.12
CA SER A 47 -9.49 -6.33 -15.61
C SER A 47 -10.85 -5.67 -15.46
N GLY A 48 -11.44 -5.20 -16.57
CA GLY A 48 -12.63 -4.38 -16.51
C GLY A 48 -12.37 -3.08 -15.76
N ARG A 49 -13.11 -2.82 -14.69
CA ARG A 49 -12.92 -1.66 -13.83
C ARG A 49 -11.97 -1.92 -12.66
N THR A 50 -11.57 -3.17 -12.47
CA THR A 50 -10.69 -3.54 -11.38
C THR A 50 -9.25 -3.29 -11.77
N ARG A 51 -8.55 -2.48 -10.98
CA ARG A 51 -7.13 -2.22 -11.14
C ARG A 51 -6.37 -2.86 -9.99
N THR A 52 -5.29 -3.54 -10.31
CA THR A 52 -4.46 -4.26 -9.34
C THR A 52 -3.01 -3.83 -9.45
N VAL A 53 -2.40 -3.55 -8.31
CA VAL A 53 -0.98 -3.20 -8.22
C VAL A 53 -0.36 -4.02 -7.11
N THR A 54 0.86 -4.49 -7.32
CA THR A 54 1.62 -5.23 -6.31
C THR A 54 2.63 -4.31 -5.64
N LEU A 55 2.58 -4.25 -4.32
CA LEU A 55 3.60 -3.59 -3.50
C LEU A 55 4.59 -4.65 -3.04
N VAL A 56 5.88 -4.42 -3.28
CA VAL A 56 6.94 -5.37 -2.96
C VAL A 56 7.89 -4.75 -1.94
N GLY A 57 8.11 -5.46 -0.83
CA GLY A 57 9.15 -5.14 0.14
C GLY A 57 10.34 -6.07 -0.04
N GLN A 58 11.55 -5.52 -0.14
CA GLN A 58 12.80 -6.25 -0.24
C GLN A 58 13.71 -5.87 0.92
N ARG A 59 14.66 -6.74 1.25
CA ARG A 59 15.57 -6.53 2.37
C ARG A 59 14.82 -6.20 3.66
N VAL A 60 13.72 -6.91 3.85
CA VAL A 60 12.86 -6.70 4.99
C VAL A 60 13.51 -7.26 6.24
N CYS A 61 13.47 -6.47 7.33
CA CYS A 61 13.96 -6.92 8.62
C CYS A 61 13.28 -8.24 9.02
N PRO A 62 14.03 -9.30 9.37
CA PRO A 62 13.43 -10.59 9.73
C PRO A 62 12.42 -10.50 10.88
N ALA A 63 12.67 -9.64 11.84
CA ALA A 63 11.75 -9.45 12.95
C ALA A 63 10.36 -9.00 12.49
N LEU A 64 10.29 -8.17 11.43
CA LEU A 64 9.02 -7.76 10.85
C LEU A 64 8.32 -8.94 10.16
N LEU A 65 9.05 -9.72 9.38
CA LEU A 65 8.49 -10.85 8.63
C LEU A 65 7.95 -11.95 9.55
N GLU A 66 8.54 -12.11 10.73
CA GLU A 66 8.13 -13.10 11.71
C GLU A 66 7.02 -12.62 12.66
N SER A 67 6.72 -11.34 12.64
CA SER A 67 5.71 -10.75 13.52
C SER A 67 4.38 -10.60 12.82
N ARG A 68 3.38 -11.38 13.22
CA ARG A 68 2.02 -11.25 12.69
C ARG A 68 1.44 -9.86 12.97
N ALA A 69 1.70 -9.30 14.13
CA ALA A 69 1.23 -7.96 14.49
C ALA A 69 1.83 -6.90 13.55
N ALA A 70 3.13 -6.99 13.25
CA ALA A 70 3.78 -6.07 12.33
C ALA A 70 3.21 -6.19 10.91
N LEU A 71 2.94 -7.40 10.44
CA LEU A 71 2.34 -7.64 9.12
C LEU A 71 0.92 -7.06 9.03
N VAL A 72 0.14 -7.15 10.10
CA VAL A 72 -1.19 -6.52 10.15
C VAL A 72 -1.08 -5.00 10.04
N VAL A 73 -0.09 -4.40 10.71
CA VAL A 73 0.15 -2.95 10.62
C VAL A 73 0.54 -2.55 9.20
N VAL A 74 1.41 -3.32 8.54
CA VAL A 74 1.80 -3.07 7.14
C VAL A 74 0.58 -3.11 6.23
N GLN A 75 -0.28 -4.12 6.39
CA GLN A 75 -1.51 -4.24 5.62
C GLN A 75 -2.44 -3.04 5.85
N ALA A 76 -2.60 -2.61 7.09
CA ALA A 76 -3.42 -1.44 7.43
C ALA A 76 -2.86 -0.16 6.81
N GLN A 77 -1.55 0.01 6.80
CA GLN A 77 -0.90 1.15 6.15
C GLN A 77 -1.14 1.14 4.63
N ALA A 78 -1.10 -0.03 4.01
CA ALA A 78 -1.38 -0.17 2.58
C ALA A 78 -2.84 0.20 2.23
N GLU A 79 -3.79 0.03 3.14
CA GLU A 79 -5.18 0.44 2.95
C GLU A 79 -5.39 1.95 3.02
N PHE A 80 -4.40 2.69 3.50
CA PHE A 80 -4.52 4.14 3.67
C PHE A 80 -4.92 4.85 2.38
N GLY A 81 -4.35 4.45 1.25
CA GLY A 81 -4.66 5.07 -0.05
C GLY A 81 -6.15 4.99 -0.40
N PHE A 82 -6.81 3.89 -0.07
CA PHE A 82 -8.24 3.72 -0.30
C PHE A 82 -9.05 4.60 0.64
N ARG A 83 -8.68 4.63 1.91
CA ARG A 83 -9.37 5.46 2.90
C ARG A 83 -9.22 6.95 2.59
N ALA A 84 -8.03 7.37 2.19
CA ALA A 84 -7.75 8.78 1.90
C ALA A 84 -8.48 9.27 0.66
N THR A 85 -8.64 8.42 -0.37
CA THR A 85 -9.30 8.80 -1.62
C THR A 85 -10.79 8.46 -1.64
N GLY A 86 -11.28 7.69 -0.66
CA GLY A 86 -12.66 7.21 -0.66
C GLY A 86 -12.93 6.11 -1.69
N ALA A 87 -11.88 5.51 -2.27
CA ALA A 87 -12.04 4.43 -3.22
C ALA A 87 -12.41 3.12 -2.52
N THR A 88 -13.20 2.28 -3.19
CA THR A 88 -13.48 0.93 -2.74
C THR A 88 -12.36 0.01 -3.19
N GLY A 89 -11.62 -0.52 -2.24
CA GLY A 89 -10.48 -1.38 -2.54
C GLY A 89 -10.21 -2.38 -1.44
N SER A 90 -9.32 -3.31 -1.75
CA SER A 90 -8.88 -4.35 -0.82
C SER A 90 -7.38 -4.56 -0.93
N VAL A 91 -6.79 -5.02 0.16
CA VAL A 91 -5.38 -5.40 0.26
C VAL A 91 -5.33 -6.88 0.62
N SER A 92 -4.55 -7.66 -0.14
CA SER A 92 -4.36 -9.08 0.15
C SER A 92 -3.58 -9.28 1.44
N GLU A 93 -3.64 -10.49 1.99
CA GLU A 93 -2.73 -10.87 3.06
C GLU A 93 -1.29 -10.80 2.56
N PRO A 94 -0.33 -10.35 3.41
CA PRO A 94 1.06 -10.31 3.00
C PRO A 94 1.59 -11.70 2.64
N GLU A 95 2.19 -11.83 1.47
CA GLU A 95 2.93 -13.03 1.08
C GLU A 95 4.38 -12.87 1.53
N VAL A 96 4.80 -13.66 2.50
CA VAL A 96 6.12 -13.58 3.12
C VAL A 96 7.05 -14.63 2.51
N ASP A 97 8.24 -14.18 2.09
CA ASP A 97 9.33 -15.05 1.66
C ASP A 97 10.53 -14.83 2.58
N LEU A 98 10.65 -15.68 3.58
CA LEU A 98 11.72 -15.57 4.58
C LEU A 98 13.11 -15.79 3.97
N ALA A 99 13.23 -16.69 2.99
CA ALA A 99 14.50 -17.00 2.36
C ALA A 99 15.10 -15.80 1.62
N ASN A 100 14.25 -14.98 1.01
CA ASN A 100 14.65 -13.80 0.24
C ASN A 100 14.43 -12.49 0.99
N ALA A 101 14.05 -12.55 2.27
CA ALA A 101 13.75 -11.39 3.11
C ALA A 101 12.80 -10.41 2.41
N SER A 102 11.74 -10.94 1.81
CA SER A 102 10.79 -10.15 1.02
C SER A 102 9.35 -10.41 1.43
N LEU A 103 8.49 -9.47 1.08
CA LEU A 103 7.04 -9.61 1.21
C LEU A 103 6.34 -8.93 0.04
N ARG A 104 5.12 -9.37 -0.26
CA ARG A 104 4.29 -8.82 -1.32
C ARG A 104 2.87 -8.60 -0.81
N LEU A 105 2.28 -7.52 -1.28
CA LEU A 105 0.88 -7.19 -1.05
C LEU A 105 0.25 -6.85 -2.39
N LYS A 106 -0.92 -7.41 -2.66
CA LYS A 106 -1.71 -7.02 -3.83
C LYS A 106 -2.80 -6.07 -3.39
N LEU A 107 -2.86 -4.92 -4.04
CA LEU A 107 -3.86 -3.90 -3.80
C LEU A 107 -4.76 -3.83 -5.01
N SER A 108 -6.05 -3.98 -4.81
CA SER A 108 -7.04 -3.95 -5.88
C SER A 108 -8.15 -2.96 -5.55
N TRP A 109 -8.58 -2.20 -6.54
CA TRP A 109 -9.68 -1.25 -6.38
C TRP A 109 -10.42 -1.09 -7.69
N GLU A 110 -11.62 -0.51 -7.61
CA GLU A 110 -12.37 -0.15 -8.81
C GLU A 110 -11.95 1.23 -9.29
N ALA A 111 -11.54 1.31 -10.55
CA ALA A 111 -11.24 2.58 -11.20
C ALA A 111 -12.54 3.30 -11.57
N THR A 112 -12.58 4.58 -11.32
CA THR A 112 -13.73 5.43 -11.68
C THR A 112 -13.53 6.09 -13.04
#